data_cbb92354913ae5095bba03e286fe7a05
#
_entry.id   cbb92354913ae5095bba03e286fe7a05
#
_cell.length_a   1.000
_cell.length_b   1.000
_cell.length_c   1.000
_cell.angle_alpha   90.00
_cell.angle_beta   90.00
_cell.angle_gamma   90.00
#
_symmetry.space_group_name_H-M   'P 1'
#
loop_
_entity.id
_entity.type
_entity.pdbx_description
1 polymer ?
#
loop_
_entity_poly.entity_id
_entity_poly.type
_entity_poly.pdbx_seq_one_letter_code
_entity_poly.pdbx_strand_id
1 'polypeptide(L)'
;MTEQISYVNGIKLCSMFNSNLNSFCLSLYFRAGSIFENLSNNGISHLLEHILLRNLKNRFDNFYDLLAMHGIDLQGVTYKEFIRLTINGPYDKFDIATDILCCLFNEFCINVNEFNNEKKRIKAEIRENDERTSLDYYFNKLVWENTEAEKTVLGYCKVLDSISINKLNDFRKECLSKDNCIIYITGNVSPEDINRLKEKINMLDIQENQCKRINTVSVSNEFFHRKCVINVKNGYWNYIKIGFDINGSKYPNAVLDLLYSILFKGNKALIYNYLSEDNSIIYSYDSALEQYDNIGNMNFKFEVDKNRIDDAIMLVIKLLNDIKEGRFNFEANLKAEMYYTKMEIDRPDDLNWSLAYYNHILKTQQIDYTDDFYGRFNITKEQVIEAAKEIFQLKNMTIAIKGNKKKINIKNIEDVLKTLDIYY
;
A
#
# COMPACT_ATOMS: atom_id res chain seq x y z
N MET A 1 9.61 -23.11 -6.53
CA MET A 1 9.56 -22.65 -5.13
C MET A 1 8.12 -22.76 -4.68
N THR A 2 7.87 -23.26 -3.48
CA THR A 2 6.51 -23.46 -2.97
C THR A 2 6.40 -22.74 -1.63
N GLU A 3 5.32 -22.02 -1.41
CA GLU A 3 5.01 -21.39 -0.13
C GLU A 3 4.76 -22.48 0.92
N GLN A 4 5.39 -22.33 2.07
CA GLN A 4 5.18 -23.19 3.23
C GLN A 4 4.45 -22.41 4.31
N ILE A 5 3.37 -22.97 4.83
CA ILE A 5 2.56 -22.36 5.90
C ILE A 5 2.60 -23.26 7.12
N SER A 6 2.86 -22.67 8.28
CA SER A 6 2.80 -23.33 9.59
C SER A 6 2.26 -22.36 10.64
N TYR A 7 1.90 -22.88 11.82
CA TYR A 7 1.48 -22.08 12.96
C TYR A 7 2.42 -22.34 14.11
N VAL A 8 2.91 -21.26 14.73
CA VAL A 8 3.85 -21.30 15.86
C VAL A 8 3.32 -20.37 16.94
N ASN A 9 3.04 -20.90 18.12
CA ASN A 9 2.45 -20.15 19.24
C ASN A 9 1.21 -19.32 18.83
N GLY A 10 0.38 -19.86 17.92
CA GLY A 10 -0.81 -19.18 17.39
C GLY A 10 -0.56 -18.12 16.31
N ILE A 11 0.71 -17.84 15.97
CA ILE A 11 1.08 -16.94 14.87
C ILE A 11 1.20 -17.75 13.58
N LYS A 12 0.68 -17.22 12.49
CA LYS A 12 0.86 -17.76 11.14
C LYS A 12 2.28 -17.46 10.65
N LEU A 13 3.04 -18.50 10.37
CA LEU A 13 4.39 -18.42 9.80
C LEU A 13 4.38 -18.93 8.37
N CYS A 14 4.66 -18.03 7.44
CA CYS A 14 4.75 -18.30 6.01
C CYS A 14 6.20 -18.17 5.53
N SER A 15 6.61 -19.00 4.58
CA SER A 15 7.95 -18.92 4.04
C SER A 15 8.03 -19.40 2.59
N MET A 16 8.92 -18.75 1.82
CA MET A 16 9.29 -19.18 0.48
C MET A 16 10.80 -19.01 0.32
N PHE A 17 11.52 -20.15 0.19
CA PHE A 17 12.98 -20.18 0.21
C PHE A 17 13.58 -20.24 -1.19
N ASN A 18 14.67 -19.50 -1.36
CA ASN A 18 15.53 -19.54 -2.55
C ASN A 18 17.00 -19.54 -2.11
N SER A 19 17.61 -20.73 -2.10
CA SER A 19 19.01 -20.92 -1.69
C SER A 19 20.02 -20.29 -2.64
N ASN A 20 19.60 -19.81 -3.81
CA ASN A 20 20.49 -19.12 -4.76
C ASN A 20 20.71 -17.65 -4.41
N LEU A 21 19.95 -17.11 -3.45
CA LEU A 21 20.09 -15.72 -3.01
C LEU A 21 21.11 -15.58 -1.88
N ASN A 22 21.69 -14.39 -1.76
CA ASN A 22 22.65 -14.05 -0.69
C ASN A 22 22.00 -13.25 0.45
N SER A 23 20.68 -13.12 0.43
CA SER A 23 19.94 -12.32 1.37
C SER A 23 18.60 -12.95 1.74
N PHE A 24 18.04 -12.46 2.83
CA PHE A 24 16.68 -12.79 3.27
C PHE A 24 15.86 -11.51 3.53
N CYS A 25 14.56 -11.70 3.57
CA CYS A 25 13.60 -10.76 4.14
C CYS A 25 12.76 -11.49 5.20
N LEU A 26 12.75 -10.96 6.41
CA LEU A 26 11.92 -11.40 7.53
C LEU A 26 10.96 -10.28 7.90
N SER A 27 9.66 -10.48 7.72
CA SER A 27 8.66 -9.45 7.98
C SER A 27 7.63 -9.91 9.02
N LEU A 28 7.21 -8.99 9.87
CA LEU A 28 6.07 -9.12 10.75
C LEU A 28 4.95 -8.21 10.23
N TYR A 29 3.81 -8.82 9.90
CA TYR A 29 2.57 -8.14 9.56
C TYR A 29 1.56 -8.32 10.68
N PHE A 30 0.87 -7.27 11.05
CA PHE A 30 -0.26 -7.38 11.98
C PHE A 30 -1.34 -6.35 11.63
N ARG A 31 -2.60 -6.77 11.79
CA ARG A 31 -3.73 -5.89 11.48
C ARG A 31 -3.81 -4.78 12.50
N ALA A 32 -3.53 -3.61 12.03
CA ALA A 32 -3.61 -2.30 12.67
C ALA A 32 -3.78 -1.28 11.54
N GLY A 33 -3.83 0.00 11.85
CA GLY A 33 -3.94 1.03 10.82
C GLY A 33 -5.24 1.80 10.90
N SER A 34 -5.33 2.86 10.11
CA SER A 34 -6.38 3.89 10.27
C SER A 34 -7.80 3.39 10.05
N ILE A 35 -8.03 2.32 9.28
CA ILE A 35 -9.39 1.76 9.10
C ILE A 35 -9.95 1.17 10.40
N PHE A 36 -9.09 0.66 11.29
CA PHE A 36 -9.48 0.08 12.58
C PHE A 36 -9.54 1.09 13.71
N GLU A 37 -9.23 2.35 13.43
CA GLU A 37 -9.23 3.44 14.40
C GLU A 37 -10.56 4.19 14.38
N ASN A 38 -10.78 5.01 15.42
CA ASN A 38 -11.89 5.95 15.48
C ASN A 38 -11.35 7.38 15.65
N LEU A 39 -12.22 8.37 15.62
CA LEU A 39 -11.82 9.76 15.72
C LEU A 39 -11.11 10.13 17.04
N SER A 40 -11.28 9.33 18.11
CA SER A 40 -10.65 9.58 19.43
C SER A 40 -9.29 8.92 19.58
N ASN A 41 -8.87 8.08 18.64
CA ASN A 41 -7.56 7.41 18.68
C ASN A 41 -6.82 7.39 17.32
N ASN A 42 -7.30 8.14 16.32
CA ASN A 42 -6.69 8.16 15.00
C ASN A 42 -5.21 8.58 15.06
N GLY A 43 -4.35 7.78 14.47
CA GLY A 43 -2.89 7.87 14.52
C GLY A 43 -2.23 6.98 15.59
N ILE A 44 -3.02 6.18 16.35
CA ILE A 44 -2.45 5.28 17.35
C ILE A 44 -1.62 4.16 16.72
N SER A 45 -2.00 3.68 15.52
CA SER A 45 -1.25 2.66 14.78
C SER A 45 0.13 3.17 14.35
N HIS A 46 0.20 4.37 13.83
CA HIS A 46 1.45 5.00 13.43
C HIS A 46 2.35 5.31 14.66
N LEU A 47 1.75 5.78 15.76
CA LEU A 47 2.47 5.93 17.00
C LEU A 47 2.99 4.59 17.54
N LEU A 48 2.23 3.50 17.39
CA LEU A 48 2.67 2.16 17.77
C LEU A 48 3.90 1.73 16.99
N GLU A 49 3.93 1.92 15.67
CA GLU A 49 5.08 1.61 14.82
C GLU A 49 6.34 2.35 15.32
N HIS A 50 6.28 3.68 15.49
CA HIS A 50 7.38 4.48 16.01
C HIS A 50 7.89 3.99 17.38
N ILE A 51 6.98 3.64 18.27
CA ILE A 51 7.33 3.20 19.62
C ILE A 51 7.91 1.79 19.62
N LEU A 52 7.46 0.89 18.73
CA LEU A 52 8.08 -0.44 18.57
C LEU A 52 9.54 -0.32 18.11
N LEU A 53 9.82 0.50 17.11
CA LEU A 53 11.19 0.74 16.63
C LEU A 53 12.05 1.43 17.70
N ARG A 54 11.48 2.39 18.44
CA ARG A 54 12.16 3.04 19.55
C ARG A 54 12.48 2.07 20.68
N ASN A 55 11.56 1.15 20.97
CA ASN A 55 11.73 0.13 22.00
C ASN A 55 12.91 -0.82 21.69
N LEU A 56 13.09 -1.19 20.42
CA LEU A 56 14.25 -1.98 19.98
C LEU A 56 15.57 -1.27 20.30
N LYS A 57 15.66 0.02 20.02
CA LYS A 57 16.86 0.81 20.32
C LYS A 57 17.23 0.77 21.81
N ASN A 58 16.26 0.67 22.71
CA ASN A 58 16.50 0.63 24.15
C ASN A 58 16.84 -0.77 24.68
N ARG A 59 16.63 -1.81 23.84
CA ARG A 59 16.87 -3.21 24.23
C ARG A 59 18.20 -3.77 23.73
N PHE A 60 18.80 -3.14 22.73
CA PHE A 60 20.09 -3.54 22.18
C PHE A 60 21.11 -2.43 22.41
N ASP A 61 22.26 -2.78 22.96
CA ASP A 61 23.38 -1.85 23.07
C ASP A 61 23.86 -1.44 21.66
N ASN A 62 24.05 -0.15 21.46
CA ASN A 62 24.51 0.40 20.19
C ASN A 62 23.71 -0.12 18.97
N PHE A 63 22.37 -0.15 19.07
CA PHE A 63 21.48 -0.80 18.11
C PHE A 63 21.75 -0.45 16.64
N TYR A 64 22.00 0.82 16.33
CA TYR A 64 22.26 1.22 14.93
C TYR A 64 23.63 0.74 14.44
N ASP A 65 24.64 0.68 15.31
CA ASP A 65 25.94 0.11 14.97
C ASP A 65 25.82 -1.40 14.76
N LEU A 66 25.01 -2.09 15.57
CA LEU A 66 24.69 -3.51 15.39
C LEU A 66 24.10 -3.76 13.99
N LEU A 67 23.08 -2.99 13.60
CA LEU A 67 22.48 -3.12 12.28
C LEU A 67 23.49 -2.86 11.15
N ALA A 68 24.24 -1.76 11.25
CA ALA A 68 25.21 -1.35 10.24
C ALA A 68 26.36 -2.36 10.07
N MET A 69 26.94 -2.85 11.18
CA MET A 69 28.02 -3.84 11.14
C MET A 69 27.63 -5.17 10.51
N HIS A 70 26.36 -5.52 10.57
CA HIS A 70 25.83 -6.78 10.03
C HIS A 70 25.09 -6.63 8.72
N GLY A 71 25.03 -5.42 8.14
CA GLY A 71 24.32 -5.14 6.90
C GLY A 71 22.81 -5.40 6.98
N ILE A 72 22.24 -5.21 8.19
CA ILE A 72 20.80 -5.40 8.42
C ILE A 72 20.08 -4.06 8.22
N ASP A 73 19.03 -4.09 7.42
CA ASP A 73 18.10 -2.98 7.24
C ASP A 73 16.79 -3.30 7.96
N LEU A 74 16.32 -2.37 8.79
CA LEU A 74 15.08 -2.47 9.54
C LEU A 74 14.17 -1.32 9.18
N GLN A 75 12.98 -1.63 8.71
CA GLN A 75 11.97 -0.65 8.31
C GLN A 75 10.62 -0.95 8.97
N GLY A 76 9.90 0.11 9.33
CA GLY A 76 8.50 0.08 9.72
C GLY A 76 7.67 0.88 8.72
N VAL A 77 6.50 0.39 8.37
CA VAL A 77 5.53 1.11 7.53
C VAL A 77 4.13 0.84 8.04
N THR A 78 3.40 1.91 8.30
CA THR A 78 1.98 1.85 8.67
C THR A 78 1.11 2.11 7.45
N TYR A 79 0.29 1.14 7.11
CA TYR A 79 -0.75 1.24 6.08
C TYR A 79 -2.11 1.49 6.71
N LYS A 80 -3.14 1.66 5.91
CA LYS A 80 -4.50 1.84 6.43
C LYS A 80 -5.03 0.59 7.13
N GLU A 81 -4.63 -0.63 6.69
CA GLU A 81 -5.16 -1.90 7.18
C GLU A 81 -4.18 -2.75 7.98
N PHE A 82 -2.89 -2.43 7.96
CA PHE A 82 -1.86 -3.18 8.71
C PHE A 82 -0.59 -2.36 8.95
N ILE A 83 0.24 -2.87 9.85
CA ILE A 83 1.62 -2.43 10.02
C ILE A 83 2.52 -3.56 9.52
N ARG A 84 3.55 -3.19 8.76
CA ARG A 84 4.64 -4.06 8.34
C ARG A 84 5.93 -3.62 9.00
N LEU A 85 6.60 -4.55 9.68
CA LEU A 85 7.96 -4.38 10.16
C LEU A 85 8.84 -5.37 9.41
N THR A 86 9.87 -4.87 8.72
CA THR A 86 10.69 -5.65 7.79
C THR A 86 12.15 -5.61 8.22
N ILE A 87 12.78 -6.76 8.23
CA ILE A 87 14.20 -6.95 8.52
C ILE A 87 14.83 -7.64 7.31
N ASN A 88 15.66 -6.90 6.57
CA ASN A 88 16.42 -7.41 5.45
C ASN A 88 17.88 -7.58 5.85
N GLY A 89 18.55 -8.62 5.37
CA GLY A 89 19.94 -8.82 5.69
C GLY A 89 20.63 -9.92 4.88
N PRO A 90 21.96 -10.07 5.03
CA PRO A 90 22.70 -11.18 4.47
C PRO A 90 22.24 -12.51 5.08
N TYR A 91 22.22 -13.58 4.27
CA TYR A 91 21.70 -14.89 4.67
C TYR A 91 22.28 -15.45 5.96
N ASP A 92 23.56 -15.14 6.28
CA ASP A 92 24.29 -15.61 7.48
C ASP A 92 24.00 -14.78 8.73
N LYS A 93 23.08 -13.81 8.69
CA LYS A 93 22.70 -12.92 9.82
C LYS A 93 21.23 -13.09 10.23
N PHE A 94 20.60 -14.19 9.86
CA PHE A 94 19.19 -14.44 10.17
C PHE A 94 18.92 -14.62 11.67
N ASP A 95 19.91 -15.07 12.45
CA ASP A 95 19.84 -15.19 13.89
C ASP A 95 19.63 -13.83 14.59
N ILE A 96 20.35 -12.79 14.15
CA ILE A 96 20.20 -11.41 14.64
C ILE A 96 18.81 -10.87 14.28
N ALA A 97 18.35 -11.10 13.04
CA ALA A 97 17.01 -10.71 12.63
C ALA A 97 15.92 -11.41 13.45
N THR A 98 16.13 -12.67 13.80
CA THR A 98 15.23 -13.43 14.70
C THR A 98 15.16 -12.79 16.09
N ASP A 99 16.27 -12.36 16.66
CA ASP A 99 16.31 -11.70 17.97
C ASP A 99 15.59 -10.36 17.94
N ILE A 100 15.81 -9.57 16.90
CA ILE A 100 15.11 -8.29 16.68
C ILE A 100 13.60 -8.52 16.58
N LEU A 101 13.16 -9.49 15.75
CA LEU A 101 11.74 -9.82 15.59
C LEU A 101 11.10 -10.22 16.92
N CYS A 102 11.73 -11.12 17.68
CA CYS A 102 11.20 -11.57 18.97
C CYS A 102 11.09 -10.42 19.98
N CYS A 103 12.03 -9.48 19.96
CA CYS A 103 12.00 -8.30 20.82
C CYS A 103 10.82 -7.35 20.55
N LEU A 104 10.20 -7.38 19.36
CA LEU A 104 9.01 -6.58 19.06
C LEU A 104 7.80 -6.97 19.92
N PHE A 105 7.71 -8.23 20.33
CA PHE A 105 6.63 -8.73 21.19
C PHE A 105 6.79 -8.36 22.67
N ASN A 106 7.97 -7.89 23.08
CA ASN A 106 8.23 -7.53 24.45
C ASN A 106 7.50 -6.25 24.88
N GLU A 107 7.31 -6.08 26.19
CA GLU A 107 6.76 -4.85 26.75
C GLU A 107 7.64 -3.63 26.45
N PHE A 108 7.04 -2.44 26.48
CA PHE A 108 7.79 -1.21 26.28
C PHE A 108 8.75 -0.93 27.42
N CYS A 109 10.03 -0.69 27.12
CA CYS A 109 11.05 -0.19 28.03
C CYS A 109 11.44 1.26 27.70
N ILE A 110 10.45 2.10 27.42
CA ILE A 110 10.59 3.51 27.09
C ILE A 110 10.12 4.39 28.25
N ASN A 111 10.80 5.49 28.47
CA ASN A 111 10.38 6.48 29.45
C ASN A 111 9.43 7.53 28.87
N VAL A 112 8.81 8.34 29.74
CA VAL A 112 7.83 9.37 29.34
C VAL A 112 8.43 10.42 28.40
N ASN A 113 9.72 10.77 28.56
CA ASN A 113 10.36 11.75 27.69
C ASN A 113 10.56 11.20 26.27
N GLU A 114 10.97 9.95 26.14
CA GLU A 114 11.10 9.26 24.85
C GLU A 114 9.75 9.14 24.15
N PHE A 115 8.72 8.72 24.86
CA PHE A 115 7.36 8.66 24.36
C PHE A 115 6.87 10.02 23.82
N ASN A 116 7.08 11.09 24.59
CA ASN A 116 6.72 12.44 24.17
C ASN A 116 7.56 12.94 22.99
N ASN A 117 8.82 12.53 22.88
CA ASN A 117 9.67 12.88 21.75
C ASN A 117 9.22 12.21 20.46
N GLU A 118 8.79 10.93 20.51
CA GLU A 118 8.21 10.29 19.32
C GLU A 118 6.89 10.95 18.88
N LYS A 119 6.03 11.35 19.81
CA LYS A 119 4.85 12.18 19.47
C LYS A 119 5.23 13.50 18.80
N LYS A 120 6.29 14.17 19.24
CA LYS A 120 6.76 15.41 18.60
C LYS A 120 7.28 15.14 17.19
N ARG A 121 7.95 13.99 16.97
CA ARG A 121 8.44 13.57 15.66
C ARG A 121 7.27 13.35 14.69
N ILE A 122 6.25 12.58 15.08
CA ILE A 122 5.04 12.37 14.28
C ILE A 122 4.32 13.70 13.98
N LYS A 123 4.24 14.60 14.97
CA LYS A 123 3.66 15.93 14.72
C LYS A 123 4.49 16.80 13.76
N ALA A 124 5.81 16.63 13.72
CA ALA A 124 6.64 17.27 12.70
C ALA A 124 6.34 16.69 11.32
N GLU A 125 6.25 15.36 11.21
CA GLU A 125 5.87 14.65 10.00
C GLU A 125 4.48 15.07 9.47
N ILE A 126 3.48 15.19 10.34
CA ILE A 126 2.14 15.72 9.98
C ILE A 126 2.24 17.15 9.41
N ARG A 127 3.12 17.99 9.97
CA ARG A 127 3.31 19.38 9.47
C ARG A 127 4.06 19.45 8.15
N GLU A 128 5.08 18.61 7.97
CA GLU A 128 5.86 18.53 6.73
C GLU A 128 4.98 18.02 5.57
N ASN A 129 4.18 17.03 5.85
CA ASN A 129 3.23 16.47 4.89
C ASN A 129 1.93 17.25 4.83
N ASP A 130 1.83 18.53 5.24
CA ASP A 130 0.58 19.32 5.39
C ASP A 130 -0.60 18.74 4.55
N GLU A 131 -1.10 17.58 5.03
CA GLU A 131 -2.07 16.78 4.31
C GLU A 131 -3.32 17.59 3.95
N ARG A 132 -3.70 18.55 4.80
CA ARG A 132 -4.91 19.37 4.58
C ARG A 132 -4.85 20.26 3.35
N THR A 133 -3.67 20.46 2.80
CA THR A 133 -3.47 21.29 1.62
C THR A 133 -2.94 20.49 0.44
N SER A 134 -2.63 19.20 0.65
CA SER A 134 -2.18 18.30 -0.41
C SER A 134 -3.35 17.88 -1.31
N LEU A 135 -3.04 17.62 -2.56
CA LEU A 135 -4.02 17.10 -3.51
C LEU A 135 -4.49 15.69 -3.08
N ASP A 136 -3.58 14.90 -2.51
CA ASP A 136 -3.86 13.55 -2.05
C ASP A 136 -4.89 13.54 -0.91
N TYR A 137 -4.81 14.49 0.03
CA TYR A 137 -5.81 14.63 1.10
C TYR A 137 -7.21 14.90 0.54
N TYR A 138 -7.33 15.86 -0.38
CA TYR A 138 -8.63 16.16 -0.98
C TYR A 138 -9.18 15.02 -1.81
N PHE A 139 -8.32 14.36 -2.56
CA PHE A 139 -8.69 13.20 -3.35
C PHE A 139 -9.18 12.05 -2.48
N ASN A 140 -8.41 11.69 -1.46
CA ASN A 140 -8.76 10.60 -0.54
C ASN A 140 -10.06 10.90 0.23
N LYS A 141 -10.26 12.17 0.63
CA LYS A 141 -11.51 12.58 1.25
C LYS A 141 -12.72 12.42 0.33
N LEU A 142 -12.57 12.65 -0.97
CA LEU A 142 -13.63 12.45 -1.95
C LEU A 142 -13.91 10.98 -2.23
N VAL A 143 -12.85 10.18 -2.39
CA VAL A 143 -12.97 8.74 -2.68
C VAL A 143 -13.56 8.00 -1.49
N TRP A 144 -13.04 8.24 -0.28
CA TRP A 144 -13.35 7.46 0.92
C TRP A 144 -14.33 8.14 1.87
N GLU A 145 -15.04 9.19 1.44
CA GLU A 145 -15.98 9.96 2.25
C GLU A 145 -17.00 9.06 2.97
N ASN A 146 -17.14 9.25 4.28
CA ASN A 146 -18.03 8.47 5.15
C ASN A 146 -17.69 6.96 5.25
N THR A 147 -16.47 6.57 4.96
CA THR A 147 -15.97 5.20 5.17
C THR A 147 -14.85 5.17 6.21
N GLU A 148 -14.49 3.97 6.68
CA GLU A 148 -13.36 3.78 7.58
C GLU A 148 -12.03 4.19 6.93
N ALA A 149 -11.93 4.10 5.60
CA ALA A 149 -10.73 4.44 4.84
C ALA A 149 -10.49 5.95 4.65
N GLU A 150 -11.46 6.81 5.04
CA GLU A 150 -11.30 8.28 5.03
C GLU A 150 -10.21 8.76 6.00
N LYS A 151 -10.00 8.02 7.10
CA LYS A 151 -9.06 8.43 8.16
C LYS A 151 -7.61 8.40 7.67
N THR A 152 -6.86 9.45 8.03
CA THR A 152 -5.43 9.54 7.71
C THR A 152 -4.61 8.55 8.56
N VAL A 153 -3.56 7.99 7.97
CA VAL A 153 -2.62 7.09 8.67
C VAL A 153 -1.83 7.85 9.73
N LEU A 154 -1.40 9.07 9.43
CA LEU A 154 -0.60 9.89 10.36
C LEU A 154 -1.38 10.35 11.60
N GLY A 155 -2.71 10.36 11.52
CA GLY A 155 -3.58 10.85 12.58
C GLY A 155 -3.62 12.38 12.69
N TYR A 156 -4.15 12.86 13.82
CA TYR A 156 -4.29 14.30 14.09
C TYR A 156 -3.51 14.70 15.34
N CYS A 157 -2.78 15.83 15.28
CA CYS A 157 -1.94 16.32 16.38
C CYS A 157 -2.66 16.36 17.75
N LYS A 158 -3.93 16.80 17.79
CA LYS A 158 -4.73 16.85 19.00
C LYS A 158 -5.06 15.47 19.58
N VAL A 159 -5.29 14.50 18.72
CA VAL A 159 -5.59 13.12 19.11
C VAL A 159 -4.33 12.44 19.65
N LEU A 160 -3.18 12.63 18.97
CA LEU A 160 -1.89 12.13 19.45
C LEU A 160 -1.55 12.62 20.85
N ASP A 161 -1.89 13.89 21.20
CA ASP A 161 -1.68 14.42 22.54
C ASP A 161 -2.44 13.64 23.61
N SER A 162 -3.65 13.19 23.29
CA SER A 162 -4.52 12.47 24.24
C SER A 162 -4.15 10.98 24.44
N ILE A 163 -3.29 10.40 23.57
CA ILE A 163 -2.88 9.01 23.70
C ILE A 163 -1.86 8.89 24.82
N SER A 164 -2.17 8.10 25.85
CA SER A 164 -1.23 7.75 26.92
C SER A 164 -0.40 6.52 26.59
N ILE A 165 0.72 6.33 27.29
CA ILE A 165 1.57 5.14 27.13
C ILE A 165 0.80 3.85 27.50
N ASN A 166 -0.08 3.91 28.51
CA ASN A 166 -0.89 2.77 28.90
C ASN A 166 -1.87 2.40 27.79
N LYS A 167 -2.60 3.38 27.23
CA LYS A 167 -3.50 3.17 26.10
C LYS A 167 -2.77 2.58 24.89
N LEU A 168 -1.56 3.05 24.62
CA LEU A 168 -0.75 2.51 23.54
C LEU A 168 -0.30 1.08 23.82
N ASN A 169 0.05 0.76 25.07
CA ASN A 169 0.46 -0.60 25.45
C ASN A 169 -0.70 -1.59 25.37
N ASP A 170 -1.90 -1.18 25.75
CA ASP A 170 -3.11 -2.00 25.59
C ASP A 170 -3.36 -2.26 24.10
N PHE A 171 -3.29 -1.21 23.26
CA PHE A 171 -3.41 -1.34 21.82
C PHE A 171 -2.32 -2.25 21.21
N ARG A 172 -1.06 -2.18 21.71
CA ARG A 172 0.01 -3.10 21.31
C ARG A 172 -0.36 -4.55 21.59
N LYS A 173 -0.88 -4.84 22.80
CA LYS A 173 -1.28 -6.21 23.20
C LYS A 173 -2.38 -6.75 22.29
N GLU A 174 -3.35 -5.92 21.91
CA GLU A 174 -4.38 -6.30 20.95
C GLU A 174 -3.80 -6.57 19.55
N CYS A 175 -2.87 -5.73 19.08
CA CYS A 175 -2.30 -5.85 17.74
C CYS A 175 -1.32 -7.00 17.62
N LEU A 176 -0.39 -7.16 18.57
CA LEU A 176 0.61 -8.24 18.60
C LEU A 176 0.05 -9.48 19.32
N SER A 177 -1.09 -9.95 18.88
CA SER A 177 -1.80 -11.10 19.43
C SER A 177 -1.82 -12.28 18.44
N LYS A 178 -2.10 -13.48 18.96
CA LYS A 178 -2.32 -14.67 18.13
C LYS A 178 -3.42 -14.42 17.10
N ASP A 179 -3.35 -15.06 15.95
CA ASP A 179 -4.27 -14.88 14.80
C ASP A 179 -4.32 -13.46 14.17
N ASN A 180 -3.70 -12.46 14.80
CA ASN A 180 -3.60 -11.11 14.21
C ASN A 180 -2.24 -10.85 13.55
N CYS A 181 -1.26 -11.70 13.82
CA CYS A 181 0.10 -11.58 13.32
C CYS A 181 0.40 -12.63 12.24
N ILE A 182 1.16 -12.20 11.25
CA ILE A 182 1.74 -13.06 10.22
C ILE A 182 3.24 -12.78 10.17
N ILE A 183 4.05 -13.80 10.32
CA ILE A 183 5.48 -13.73 10.06
C ILE A 183 5.73 -14.31 8.68
N TYR A 184 6.38 -13.54 7.81
CA TYR A 184 6.68 -13.96 6.45
C TYR A 184 8.19 -13.94 6.18
N ILE A 185 8.72 -15.01 5.61
CA ILE A 185 10.14 -15.20 5.34
C ILE A 185 10.34 -15.52 3.87
N THR A 186 11.23 -14.79 3.22
CA THR A 186 11.65 -15.02 1.82
C THR A 186 13.16 -14.94 1.69
N GLY A 187 13.69 -15.54 0.65
CA GLY A 187 15.13 -15.54 0.38
C GLY A 187 15.85 -16.78 0.86
N ASN A 188 17.13 -16.65 1.17
CA ASN A 188 17.97 -17.75 1.59
C ASN A 188 18.02 -17.87 3.12
N VAL A 189 17.33 -18.85 3.67
CA VAL A 189 17.30 -19.14 5.12
C VAL A 189 17.42 -20.66 5.32
N SER A 190 18.26 -21.08 6.25
CA SER A 190 18.47 -22.50 6.52
C SER A 190 17.32 -23.11 7.33
N PRO A 191 17.08 -24.44 7.21
CA PRO A 191 16.12 -25.15 8.06
C PRO A 191 16.41 -24.99 9.56
N GLU A 192 17.68 -24.94 9.93
CA GLU A 192 18.15 -24.76 11.31
C GLU A 192 17.77 -23.38 11.84
N ASP A 193 17.89 -22.33 11.02
CA ASP A 193 17.50 -20.97 11.37
C ASP A 193 15.99 -20.86 11.57
N ILE A 194 15.21 -21.51 10.71
CA ILE A 194 13.76 -21.58 10.85
C ILE A 194 13.34 -22.28 12.14
N ASN A 195 14.00 -23.38 12.49
CA ASN A 195 13.72 -24.09 13.74
C ASN A 195 14.06 -23.23 14.96
N ARG A 196 15.19 -22.53 14.95
CA ARG A 196 15.53 -21.56 16.02
C ARG A 196 14.50 -20.44 16.14
N LEU A 197 14.04 -19.88 15.03
CA LEU A 197 12.96 -18.89 15.04
C LEU A 197 11.70 -19.44 15.70
N LYS A 198 11.26 -20.66 15.28
CA LYS A 198 10.08 -21.32 15.85
C LYS A 198 10.22 -21.56 17.37
N GLU A 199 11.38 -22.02 17.83
CA GLU A 199 11.67 -22.20 19.25
C GLU A 199 11.54 -20.88 20.02
N LYS A 200 12.15 -19.81 19.52
CA LYS A 200 12.07 -18.49 20.16
C LYS A 200 10.64 -17.93 20.19
N ILE A 201 9.88 -18.07 19.10
CA ILE A 201 8.46 -17.65 19.07
C ILE A 201 7.62 -18.44 20.07
N ASN A 202 7.88 -19.75 20.24
CA ASN A 202 7.16 -20.57 21.22
C ASN A 202 7.42 -20.16 22.68
N MET A 203 8.55 -19.47 22.97
CA MET A 203 8.86 -18.95 24.31
C MET A 203 8.22 -17.58 24.58
N LEU A 204 7.65 -16.93 23.59
CA LEU A 204 7.01 -15.61 23.76
C LEU A 204 5.65 -15.74 24.47
N ASP A 205 5.39 -14.84 25.40
CA ASP A 205 4.07 -14.68 26.01
C ASP A 205 3.18 -13.81 25.10
N ILE A 206 2.45 -14.49 24.19
CA ILE A 206 1.59 -13.84 23.21
C ILE A 206 0.13 -14.09 23.60
N GLN A 207 -0.63 -13.02 23.73
CA GLN A 207 -2.04 -13.09 24.14
C GLN A 207 -2.93 -13.65 23.01
N GLU A 208 -4.05 -14.26 23.40
CA GLU A 208 -5.11 -14.61 22.45
C GLU A 208 -5.71 -13.34 21.82
N ASN A 209 -6.09 -13.46 20.54
CA ASN A 209 -6.73 -12.35 19.83
C ASN A 209 -8.15 -12.14 20.38
N GLN A 210 -8.39 -10.98 21.00
CA GLN A 210 -9.69 -10.59 21.54
C GLN A 210 -10.59 -9.88 20.52
N CYS A 211 -10.01 -9.37 19.43
CA CYS A 211 -10.71 -8.58 18.41
C CYS A 211 -10.37 -9.09 17.00
N LYS A 212 -11.34 -9.71 16.33
CA LYS A 212 -11.18 -10.03 14.91
C LYS A 212 -11.24 -8.74 14.08
N ARG A 213 -10.14 -8.39 13.44
CA ARG A 213 -10.07 -7.25 12.51
C ARG A 213 -10.24 -7.76 11.07
N ILE A 214 -11.19 -7.20 10.37
CA ILE A 214 -11.52 -7.55 8.98
C ILE A 214 -11.24 -6.34 8.11
N ASN A 215 -10.58 -6.51 6.98
CA ASN A 215 -10.22 -5.42 6.03
C ASN A 215 -11.41 -5.01 5.16
N THR A 216 -12.63 -5.15 5.63
CA THR A 216 -13.81 -4.74 4.88
C THR A 216 -14.10 -3.28 5.18
N VAL A 217 -14.16 -2.47 4.14
CA VAL A 217 -14.56 -1.07 4.21
C VAL A 217 -16.07 -1.01 4.02
N SER A 218 -16.77 -0.35 4.93
CA SER A 218 -18.22 -0.13 4.81
C SER A 218 -18.49 0.88 3.72
N VAL A 219 -19.17 0.46 2.66
CA VAL A 219 -19.53 1.33 1.53
C VAL A 219 -21.03 1.35 1.32
N SER A 220 -21.57 2.53 0.98
CA SER A 220 -22.95 2.67 0.57
C SER A 220 -23.16 2.18 -0.87
N ASN A 221 -24.40 1.85 -1.24
CA ASN A 221 -24.76 1.49 -2.62
C ASN A 221 -24.50 2.63 -3.62
N GLU A 222 -24.32 3.86 -3.14
CA GLU A 222 -24.05 5.06 -3.96
C GLU A 222 -22.56 5.35 -4.10
N PHE A 223 -21.69 4.45 -3.68
CA PHE A 223 -20.23 4.67 -3.67
C PHE A 223 -19.67 4.98 -5.07
N PHE A 224 -20.18 4.30 -6.10
CA PHE A 224 -19.72 4.44 -7.48
C PHE A 224 -20.38 5.62 -8.19
N HIS A 225 -19.94 6.84 -7.91
CA HIS A 225 -20.40 8.03 -8.61
C HIS A 225 -19.27 9.05 -8.79
N ARG A 226 -19.38 9.81 -9.88
CA ARG A 226 -18.38 10.83 -10.22
C ARG A 226 -18.38 11.96 -9.18
N LYS A 227 -17.18 12.29 -8.71
CA LYS A 227 -16.90 13.45 -7.87
C LYS A 227 -15.80 14.30 -8.51
N CYS A 228 -15.97 15.62 -8.51
CA CYS A 228 -14.94 16.53 -9.00
C CYS A 228 -14.78 17.68 -8.01
N VAL A 229 -13.53 17.92 -7.58
CA VAL A 229 -13.18 19.07 -6.75
C VAL A 229 -12.00 19.80 -7.34
N ILE A 230 -12.15 21.12 -7.49
CA ILE A 230 -11.07 22.00 -7.88
C ILE A 230 -10.66 22.81 -6.67
N ASN A 231 -9.45 22.57 -6.18
CA ASN A 231 -8.86 23.35 -5.12
C ASN A 231 -8.00 24.48 -5.70
N VAL A 232 -8.14 25.65 -5.12
CA VAL A 232 -7.48 26.86 -5.63
C VAL A 232 -6.37 27.29 -4.69
N LYS A 233 -5.16 26.96 -5.04
CA LYS A 233 -3.97 27.69 -4.56
C LYS A 233 -3.30 28.38 -5.73
N ASN A 234 -2.84 29.61 -5.53
CA ASN A 234 -1.99 30.26 -6.50
C ASN A 234 -0.68 29.48 -6.62
N GLY A 235 -0.49 28.81 -7.74
CA GLY A 235 0.68 28.02 -8.06
C GLY A 235 1.04 28.17 -9.53
N TYR A 236 2.30 27.96 -9.85
CA TYR A 236 2.78 27.96 -11.23
C TYR A 236 2.26 26.72 -11.97
N TRP A 237 2.35 25.56 -11.33
CA TRP A 237 1.90 24.27 -11.85
C TRP A 237 0.53 23.89 -11.34
N ASN A 238 -0.18 23.09 -12.14
CA ASN A 238 -1.41 22.45 -11.72
C ASN A 238 -1.16 20.97 -11.49
N TYR A 239 -1.71 20.47 -10.40
CA TYR A 239 -1.69 19.06 -10.04
C TYR A 239 -3.07 18.49 -10.31
N ILE A 240 -3.09 17.37 -11.02
CA ILE A 240 -4.32 16.63 -11.32
C ILE A 240 -4.17 15.23 -10.75
N LYS A 241 -5.16 14.77 -9.99
CA LYS A 241 -5.27 13.38 -9.55
C LYS A 241 -6.61 12.82 -10.00
N ILE A 242 -6.55 11.69 -10.69
CA ILE A 242 -7.70 11.00 -11.26
C ILE A 242 -7.70 9.58 -10.71
N GLY A 243 -8.87 9.08 -10.32
CA GLY A 243 -9.03 7.71 -9.88
C GLY A 243 -10.39 7.15 -10.20
N PHE A 244 -10.43 5.84 -10.19
CA PHE A 244 -11.62 5.05 -10.48
C PHE A 244 -11.83 4.01 -9.39
N ASP A 245 -13.06 3.94 -8.90
CA ASP A 245 -13.43 2.96 -7.89
C ASP A 245 -13.53 1.56 -8.53
N ILE A 246 -13.09 0.56 -7.76
CA ILE A 246 -13.04 -0.83 -8.19
C ILE A 246 -13.88 -1.67 -7.23
N ASN A 247 -14.73 -2.52 -7.76
CA ASN A 247 -15.34 -3.59 -6.97
C ASN A 247 -14.32 -4.71 -6.77
N GLY A 248 -13.71 -4.76 -5.58
CA GLY A 248 -12.60 -5.67 -5.27
C GLY A 248 -12.95 -7.16 -5.38
N SER A 249 -14.24 -7.52 -5.22
CA SER A 249 -14.70 -8.91 -5.29
C SER A 249 -15.03 -9.38 -6.71
N LYS A 250 -15.06 -8.48 -7.70
CA LYS A 250 -15.57 -8.79 -9.03
C LYS A 250 -14.50 -9.33 -9.99
N TYR A 251 -13.28 -8.84 -9.88
CA TYR A 251 -12.19 -9.20 -10.79
C TYR A 251 -11.08 -9.94 -10.06
N PRO A 252 -10.45 -10.94 -10.71
CA PRO A 252 -9.21 -11.52 -10.21
C PRO A 252 -8.15 -10.42 -10.04
N ASN A 253 -7.41 -10.44 -8.93
CA ASN A 253 -6.33 -9.47 -8.69
C ASN A 253 -5.34 -9.42 -9.85
N ALA A 254 -5.02 -10.55 -10.44
CA ALA A 254 -4.12 -10.64 -11.58
C ALA A 254 -4.58 -9.81 -12.80
N VAL A 255 -5.90 -9.72 -13.06
CA VAL A 255 -6.45 -8.88 -14.14
C VAL A 255 -6.29 -7.40 -13.81
N LEU A 256 -6.53 -7.01 -12.55
CA LEU A 256 -6.38 -5.63 -12.08
C LEU A 256 -4.90 -5.20 -12.10
N ASP A 257 -4.01 -6.08 -11.66
CA ASP A 257 -2.57 -5.84 -11.67
C ASP A 257 -2.02 -5.70 -13.09
N LEU A 258 -2.48 -6.56 -14.03
CA LEU A 258 -2.07 -6.44 -15.43
C LEU A 258 -2.62 -5.15 -16.06
N LEU A 259 -3.88 -4.79 -15.81
CA LEU A 259 -4.45 -3.52 -16.26
C LEU A 259 -3.68 -2.32 -15.71
N TYR A 260 -3.35 -2.36 -14.41
CA TYR A 260 -2.51 -1.34 -13.77
C TYR A 260 -1.10 -1.29 -14.37
N SER A 261 -0.50 -2.44 -14.63
CA SER A 261 0.83 -2.54 -15.25
C SER A 261 0.85 -1.96 -16.67
N ILE A 262 -0.16 -2.26 -17.48
CA ILE A 262 -0.32 -1.70 -18.83
C ILE A 262 -0.36 -0.17 -18.79
N LEU A 263 -1.09 0.38 -17.83
CA LEU A 263 -1.25 1.83 -17.70
C LEU A 263 -0.01 2.51 -17.13
N PHE A 264 0.62 1.92 -16.09
CA PHE A 264 1.49 2.68 -15.19
C PHE A 264 2.88 2.08 -14.94
N LYS A 265 3.19 0.83 -15.34
CA LYS A 265 4.48 0.22 -15.03
C LYS A 265 5.47 0.29 -16.19
N GLY A 266 6.70 0.69 -15.87
CA GLY A 266 7.86 0.59 -16.74
C GLY A 266 7.84 1.55 -17.94
N ASN A 267 8.81 1.35 -18.84
CA ASN A 267 9.03 2.24 -20.00
C ASN A 267 7.93 2.16 -21.07
N LYS A 268 7.03 1.19 -20.99
CA LYS A 268 5.88 1.04 -21.89
C LYS A 268 4.56 1.45 -21.26
N ALA A 269 4.58 2.06 -20.08
CA ALA A 269 3.40 2.60 -19.44
C ALA A 269 2.64 3.53 -20.40
N LEU A 270 1.39 3.21 -20.70
CA LEU A 270 0.64 3.96 -21.71
C LEU A 270 0.43 5.42 -21.27
N ILE A 271 0.25 5.68 -19.98
CA ILE A 271 0.12 7.05 -19.47
C ILE A 271 1.36 7.90 -19.80
N TYR A 272 2.56 7.31 -19.67
CA TYR A 272 3.81 8.00 -19.97
C TYR A 272 3.94 8.27 -21.47
N ASN A 273 3.66 7.28 -22.29
CA ASN A 273 3.73 7.43 -23.75
C ASN A 273 2.76 8.50 -24.25
N TYR A 274 1.49 8.45 -23.81
CA TYR A 274 0.48 9.42 -24.24
C TYR A 274 0.72 10.84 -23.76
N LEU A 275 1.15 11.01 -22.52
CA LEU A 275 1.26 12.34 -21.92
C LEU A 275 2.68 12.93 -22.01
N SER A 276 3.71 12.10 -21.97
CA SER A 276 5.12 12.57 -21.98
C SER A 276 5.76 12.43 -23.34
N GLU A 277 5.98 11.18 -23.81
CA GLU A 277 6.76 10.92 -25.03
C GLU A 277 6.10 11.53 -26.28
N ASP A 278 4.81 11.26 -26.50
CA ASP A 278 4.12 11.67 -27.72
C ASP A 278 3.70 13.15 -27.71
N ASN A 279 3.44 13.73 -26.55
CA ASN A 279 2.79 15.04 -26.46
C ASN A 279 3.51 16.07 -25.55
N SER A 280 4.54 15.68 -24.83
CA SER A 280 5.32 16.54 -23.92
C SER A 280 4.45 17.38 -22.97
N ILE A 281 3.41 16.75 -22.38
CA ILE A 281 2.47 17.38 -21.45
C ILE A 281 2.99 17.32 -20.02
N ILE A 282 3.54 16.16 -19.62
CA ILE A 282 4.03 15.88 -18.28
C ILE A 282 5.49 15.43 -18.33
N TYR A 283 6.19 15.59 -17.22
CA TYR A 283 7.53 15.03 -17.01
C TYR A 283 7.48 13.68 -16.29
N SER A 284 6.63 13.59 -15.27
CA SER A 284 6.47 12.40 -14.43
C SER A 284 5.04 12.26 -13.94
N TYR A 285 4.72 11.09 -13.42
CA TYR A 285 3.44 10.80 -12.75
C TYR A 285 3.69 9.87 -11.57
N ASP A 286 2.76 9.88 -10.61
CA ASP A 286 2.63 8.87 -9.56
C ASP A 286 1.34 8.10 -9.79
N SER A 287 1.32 6.82 -9.42
CA SER A 287 0.12 5.99 -9.51
C SER A 287 0.01 5.02 -8.34
N ALA A 288 -1.21 4.60 -8.04
CA ALA A 288 -1.49 3.61 -7.01
C ALA A 288 -2.70 2.75 -7.38
N LEU A 289 -2.63 1.48 -7.01
CA LEU A 289 -3.75 0.57 -6.94
C LEU A 289 -3.98 0.24 -5.47
N GLU A 290 -4.95 0.93 -4.85
CA GLU A 290 -5.36 0.73 -3.47
C GLU A 290 -6.50 -0.29 -3.44
N GLN A 291 -6.35 -1.37 -2.70
CA GLN A 291 -7.34 -2.46 -2.65
C GLN A 291 -7.64 -2.86 -1.20
N TYR A 292 -8.90 -3.13 -0.94
CA TYR A 292 -9.44 -3.73 0.28
C TYR A 292 -10.25 -4.98 -0.10
N ASP A 293 -10.72 -5.75 0.87
CA ASP A 293 -11.42 -7.00 0.61
C ASP A 293 -12.65 -6.85 -0.32
N ASN A 294 -13.33 -5.72 -0.28
CA ASN A 294 -14.58 -5.49 -1.02
C ASN A 294 -14.52 -4.33 -2.02
N ILE A 295 -13.52 -3.48 -1.92
CA ILE A 295 -13.42 -2.27 -2.73
C ILE A 295 -11.98 -1.88 -2.98
N GLY A 296 -11.75 -1.11 -4.04
CA GLY A 296 -10.46 -0.50 -4.34
C GLY A 296 -10.59 0.80 -5.10
N ASN A 297 -9.47 1.43 -5.35
CA ASN A 297 -9.36 2.61 -6.19
C ASN A 297 -8.05 2.57 -6.99
N MET A 298 -8.13 2.64 -8.30
CA MET A 298 -6.99 2.80 -9.18
C MET A 298 -6.82 4.27 -9.49
N ASN A 299 -5.70 4.87 -9.12
CA ASN A 299 -5.51 6.30 -9.29
C ASN A 299 -4.11 6.66 -9.77
N PHE A 300 -4.01 7.85 -10.34
CA PHE A 300 -2.75 8.44 -10.77
C PHE A 300 -2.78 9.97 -10.64
N LYS A 301 -1.60 10.55 -10.46
CA LYS A 301 -1.38 11.97 -10.23
C LYS A 301 -0.25 12.46 -11.11
N PHE A 302 -0.40 13.63 -11.70
CA PHE A 302 0.62 14.28 -12.48
C PHE A 302 0.55 15.80 -12.36
N GLU A 303 1.64 16.44 -12.73
CA GLU A 303 1.79 17.89 -12.78
C GLU A 303 1.76 18.36 -14.24
N VAL A 304 1.08 19.47 -14.51
CA VAL A 304 0.91 20.00 -15.86
C VAL A 304 0.94 21.53 -15.88
N ASP A 305 1.46 22.13 -16.96
CA ASP A 305 1.40 23.57 -17.14
C ASP A 305 -0.04 24.10 -17.12
N LYS A 306 -0.21 25.28 -16.55
CA LYS A 306 -1.52 25.90 -16.34
C LYS A 306 -2.36 26.12 -17.62
N ASN A 307 -1.73 26.14 -18.78
CA ASN A 307 -2.40 26.35 -20.07
C ASN A 307 -2.71 25.04 -20.79
N ARG A 308 -2.30 23.88 -20.23
CA ARG A 308 -2.41 22.56 -20.88
C ARG A 308 -3.25 21.56 -20.09
N ILE A 309 -4.05 22.03 -19.13
CA ILE A 309 -4.94 21.15 -18.32
C ILE A 309 -5.94 20.44 -19.23
N ASP A 310 -6.59 21.17 -20.13
CA ASP A 310 -7.62 20.62 -21.03
C ASP A 310 -7.01 19.57 -21.96
N ASP A 311 -5.82 19.86 -22.53
CA ASP A 311 -5.06 18.91 -23.36
C ASP A 311 -4.74 17.63 -22.60
N ALA A 312 -4.24 17.77 -21.35
CA ALA A 312 -3.90 16.63 -20.50
C ALA A 312 -5.10 15.74 -20.22
N ILE A 313 -6.23 16.34 -19.85
CA ILE A 313 -7.48 15.60 -19.57
C ILE A 313 -8.00 14.92 -20.84
N MET A 314 -7.96 15.62 -21.97
CA MET A 314 -8.35 15.05 -23.28
C MET A 314 -7.52 13.81 -23.63
N LEU A 315 -6.20 13.87 -23.44
CA LEU A 315 -5.31 12.74 -23.71
C LEU A 315 -5.55 11.57 -22.76
N VAL A 316 -5.81 11.84 -21.47
CA VAL A 316 -6.20 10.81 -20.50
C VAL A 316 -7.49 10.11 -20.96
N ILE A 317 -8.52 10.86 -21.31
CA ILE A 317 -9.79 10.27 -21.77
C ILE A 317 -9.58 9.45 -23.06
N LYS A 318 -8.78 9.96 -24.00
CA LYS A 318 -8.42 9.21 -25.20
C LYS A 318 -7.73 7.90 -24.86
N LEU A 319 -6.72 7.93 -24.00
CA LEU A 319 -6.02 6.74 -23.53
C LEU A 319 -6.98 5.70 -22.93
N LEU A 320 -7.86 6.12 -22.02
CA LEU A 320 -8.81 5.23 -21.37
C LEU A 320 -9.81 4.61 -22.38
N ASN A 321 -10.26 5.38 -23.36
CA ASN A 321 -11.09 4.86 -24.45
C ASN A 321 -10.30 3.89 -25.34
N ASP A 322 -9.04 4.18 -25.66
CA ASP A 322 -8.18 3.29 -26.43
C ASP A 322 -7.99 1.93 -25.75
N ILE A 323 -7.87 1.90 -24.42
CA ILE A 323 -7.81 0.65 -23.65
C ILE A 323 -9.14 -0.10 -23.72
N LYS A 324 -10.27 0.58 -23.51
CA LYS A 324 -11.61 -0.04 -23.59
C LYS A 324 -11.88 -0.66 -24.97
N GLU A 325 -11.29 -0.10 -26.02
CA GLU A 325 -11.40 -0.62 -27.40
C GLU A 325 -10.30 -1.63 -27.75
N GLY A 326 -9.40 -1.95 -26.81
CA GLY A 326 -8.31 -2.90 -27.04
C GLY A 326 -7.19 -2.37 -27.93
N ARG A 327 -7.07 -1.04 -28.08
CA ARG A 327 -5.98 -0.40 -28.84
C ARG A 327 -4.69 -0.28 -28.02
N PHE A 328 -4.15 -1.44 -27.63
CA PHE A 328 -2.86 -1.56 -26.97
C PHE A 328 -2.20 -2.89 -27.34
N ASN A 329 -0.89 -2.96 -27.17
CA ASN A 329 -0.14 -4.19 -27.45
C ASN A 329 -0.18 -5.13 -26.23
N PHE A 330 -1.23 -5.96 -26.16
CA PHE A 330 -1.45 -6.90 -25.07
C PHE A 330 -0.26 -7.85 -24.87
N GLU A 331 0.24 -8.47 -25.93
CA GLU A 331 1.34 -9.45 -25.87
C GLU A 331 2.62 -8.86 -25.29
N ALA A 332 2.98 -7.65 -25.73
CA ALA A 332 4.17 -6.96 -25.22
C ALA A 332 4.03 -6.60 -23.75
N ASN A 333 2.84 -6.19 -23.30
CA ASN A 333 2.61 -5.85 -21.89
C ASN A 333 2.56 -7.09 -21.01
N LEU A 334 1.90 -8.16 -21.44
CA LEU A 334 1.90 -9.44 -20.74
C LEU A 334 3.33 -9.96 -20.56
N LYS A 335 4.13 -9.91 -21.62
CA LYS A 335 5.52 -10.33 -21.60
C LYS A 335 6.39 -9.47 -20.65
N ALA A 336 6.13 -8.16 -20.62
CA ALA A 336 6.79 -7.26 -19.66
C ALA A 336 6.43 -7.62 -18.21
N GLU A 337 5.15 -7.89 -17.92
CA GLU A 337 4.71 -8.31 -16.58
C GLU A 337 5.35 -9.64 -16.16
N MET A 338 5.48 -10.60 -17.08
CA MET A 338 6.23 -11.84 -16.83
C MET A 338 7.68 -11.57 -16.38
N TYR A 339 8.36 -10.61 -16.99
CA TYR A 339 9.73 -10.26 -16.61
C TYR A 339 9.77 -9.52 -15.28
N TYR A 340 8.84 -8.60 -15.00
CA TYR A 340 8.76 -7.94 -13.69
C TYR A 340 8.55 -8.95 -12.56
N THR A 341 7.64 -9.92 -12.77
CA THR A 341 7.40 -11.00 -11.83
C THR A 341 8.66 -11.86 -11.58
N LYS A 342 9.42 -12.17 -12.64
CA LYS A 342 10.71 -12.88 -12.48
C LYS A 342 11.71 -12.07 -11.67
N MET A 343 11.76 -10.75 -11.85
CA MET A 343 12.66 -9.90 -11.08
C MET A 343 12.25 -9.81 -9.60
N GLU A 344 10.94 -9.87 -9.30
CA GLU A 344 10.44 -9.91 -7.92
C GLU A 344 10.90 -11.17 -7.18
N ILE A 345 10.93 -12.33 -7.85
CA ILE A 345 11.38 -13.61 -7.27
C ILE A 345 12.83 -13.53 -6.76
N ASP A 346 13.68 -12.77 -7.43
CA ASP A 346 15.08 -12.59 -7.07
C ASP A 346 15.31 -11.49 -6.02
N ARG A 347 14.25 -10.82 -5.57
CA ARG A 347 14.27 -9.78 -4.56
C ARG A 347 13.44 -10.21 -3.34
N PRO A 348 14.08 -10.65 -2.25
CA PRO A 348 13.35 -11.18 -1.09
C PRO A 348 12.29 -10.24 -0.53
N ASP A 349 12.56 -8.93 -0.48
CA ASP A 349 11.63 -7.94 0.07
C ASP A 349 10.39 -7.74 -0.83
N ASP A 350 10.60 -7.59 -2.14
CA ASP A 350 9.49 -7.44 -3.10
C ASP A 350 8.60 -8.69 -3.10
N LEU A 351 9.22 -9.88 -3.13
CA LEU A 351 8.52 -11.16 -3.07
C LEU A 351 7.77 -11.34 -1.75
N ASN A 352 8.39 -10.98 -0.63
CA ASN A 352 7.78 -11.02 0.70
C ASN A 352 6.51 -10.16 0.74
N TRP A 353 6.60 -8.93 0.24
CA TRP A 353 5.46 -8.02 0.15
C TRP A 353 4.32 -8.60 -0.71
N SER A 354 4.63 -9.00 -1.94
CA SER A 354 3.62 -9.51 -2.87
C SER A 354 2.90 -10.73 -2.32
N LEU A 355 3.63 -11.71 -1.79
CA LEU A 355 3.07 -12.93 -1.21
C LEU A 355 2.22 -12.65 0.03
N ALA A 356 2.74 -11.87 0.98
CA ALA A 356 2.02 -11.57 2.21
C ALA A 356 0.74 -10.77 1.92
N TYR A 357 0.82 -9.78 1.03
CA TYR A 357 -0.30 -8.91 0.72
C TYR A 357 -1.43 -9.68 0.04
N TYR A 358 -1.16 -10.35 -1.06
CA TYR A 358 -2.20 -11.02 -1.84
C TYR A 358 -2.76 -12.27 -1.15
N ASN A 359 -1.93 -13.10 -0.54
CA ASN A 359 -2.38 -14.38 0.01
C ASN A 359 -2.97 -14.27 1.41
N HIS A 360 -2.54 -13.28 2.19
CA HIS A 360 -2.81 -13.31 3.63
C HIS A 360 -3.46 -12.03 4.16
N ILE A 361 -3.28 -10.90 3.48
CA ILE A 361 -3.85 -9.61 3.89
C ILE A 361 -5.11 -9.32 3.09
N LEU A 362 -5.04 -9.30 1.76
CA LEU A 362 -6.21 -9.27 0.88
C LEU A 362 -6.80 -10.67 0.78
N LYS A 363 -7.75 -10.99 1.61
CA LYS A 363 -8.39 -12.32 1.61
C LYS A 363 -9.52 -12.46 0.58
N THR A 364 -9.54 -11.68 -0.47
CA THR A 364 -10.64 -11.62 -1.44
C THR A 364 -10.82 -12.91 -2.22
N GLN A 365 -9.75 -13.67 -2.40
CA GLN A 365 -9.80 -15.02 -2.98
C GLN A 365 -8.71 -15.85 -2.29
N GLN A 366 -9.03 -17.09 -1.89
CA GLN A 366 -8.00 -18.08 -1.55
C GLN A 366 -7.34 -18.51 -2.86
N ILE A 367 -6.43 -17.70 -3.35
CA ILE A 367 -5.67 -18.02 -4.53
C ILE A 367 -4.48 -18.82 -4.04
N ASP A 368 -4.35 -20.06 -4.53
CA ASP A 368 -3.09 -20.78 -4.43
C ASP A 368 -2.07 -19.99 -5.24
N TYR A 369 -1.22 -19.24 -4.56
CA TYR A 369 -0.30 -18.31 -5.18
C TYR A 369 0.70 -18.98 -6.11
N THR A 370 0.96 -20.26 -5.94
CA THR A 370 1.74 -21.04 -6.89
C THR A 370 1.06 -21.10 -8.26
N ASP A 371 -0.25 -21.20 -8.30
CA ASP A 371 -1.01 -21.14 -9.54
C ASP A 371 -1.23 -19.69 -10.01
N ASP A 372 -1.41 -18.74 -9.13
CA ASP A 372 -1.70 -17.36 -9.51
C ASP A 372 -0.45 -16.53 -9.85
N PHE A 373 0.70 -16.83 -9.26
CA PHE A 373 1.96 -16.24 -9.69
C PHE A 373 2.27 -16.57 -11.16
N TYR A 374 1.86 -17.76 -11.61
CA TYR A 374 1.85 -18.18 -13.01
C TYR A 374 0.51 -17.92 -13.69
N GLY A 375 -0.60 -17.84 -12.97
CA GLY A 375 -1.95 -17.58 -13.46
C GLY A 375 -2.13 -16.18 -14.04
N ARG A 376 -1.33 -15.21 -13.62
CA ARG A 376 -1.19 -13.90 -14.28
C ARG A 376 -0.87 -14.01 -15.76
N PHE A 377 -0.31 -15.15 -16.19
CA PHE A 377 0.04 -15.41 -17.57
C PHE A 377 -1.08 -16.07 -18.39
N ASN A 378 -2.14 -16.54 -17.73
CA ASN A 378 -3.33 -17.10 -18.37
C ASN A 378 -4.44 -16.07 -18.59
N ILE A 379 -4.17 -14.79 -18.36
CA ILE A 379 -5.10 -13.69 -18.57
C ILE A 379 -5.25 -13.44 -20.07
N THR A 380 -6.49 -13.23 -20.52
CA THR A 380 -6.78 -12.88 -21.93
C THR A 380 -6.92 -11.36 -22.09
N LYS A 381 -6.74 -10.91 -23.32
CA LYS A 381 -6.95 -9.50 -23.69
C LYS A 381 -8.38 -9.05 -23.40
N GLU A 382 -9.35 -9.93 -23.62
CA GLU A 382 -10.78 -9.69 -23.41
C GLU A 382 -11.09 -9.43 -21.95
N GLN A 383 -10.51 -10.20 -21.02
CA GLN A 383 -10.67 -9.98 -19.58
C GLN A 383 -10.19 -8.58 -19.15
N VAL A 384 -9.05 -8.13 -19.70
CA VAL A 384 -8.52 -6.79 -19.42
C VAL A 384 -9.43 -5.70 -19.98
N ILE A 385 -9.95 -5.90 -21.20
CA ILE A 385 -10.88 -4.97 -21.85
C ILE A 385 -12.21 -4.88 -21.07
N GLU A 386 -12.76 -6.01 -20.63
CA GLU A 386 -14.00 -6.03 -19.82
C GLU A 386 -13.81 -5.28 -18.49
N ALA A 387 -12.70 -5.54 -17.81
CA ALA A 387 -12.37 -4.80 -16.59
C ALA A 387 -12.22 -3.29 -16.86
N ALA A 388 -11.52 -2.92 -17.93
CA ALA A 388 -11.35 -1.51 -18.32
C ALA A 388 -12.68 -0.83 -18.66
N LYS A 389 -13.60 -1.50 -19.38
CA LYS A 389 -14.92 -0.97 -19.72
C LYS A 389 -15.77 -0.68 -18.50
N GLU A 390 -15.68 -1.51 -17.48
CA GLU A 390 -16.45 -1.32 -16.27
C GLU A 390 -15.83 -0.31 -15.33
N ILE A 391 -14.51 -0.36 -15.15
CA ILE A 391 -13.80 0.53 -14.20
C ILE A 391 -13.77 1.97 -14.75
N PHE A 392 -13.39 2.16 -16.02
CA PHE A 392 -13.18 3.49 -16.60
C PHE A 392 -14.47 4.09 -17.13
N GLN A 393 -15.41 4.33 -16.23
CA GLN A 393 -16.68 5.02 -16.52
C GLN A 393 -16.74 6.34 -15.73
N LEU A 394 -17.43 7.32 -16.28
CA LEU A 394 -17.58 8.62 -15.65
C LEU A 394 -18.20 8.53 -14.25
N LYS A 395 -19.17 7.64 -14.07
CA LYS A 395 -19.83 7.41 -12.77
C LYS A 395 -18.90 6.84 -11.67
N ASN A 396 -17.78 6.22 -12.06
CA ASN A 396 -16.78 5.68 -11.13
C ASN A 396 -15.60 6.63 -10.91
N MET A 397 -15.56 7.76 -11.63
CA MET A 397 -14.42 8.65 -11.68
C MET A 397 -14.44 9.67 -10.56
N THR A 398 -13.33 9.79 -9.85
CA THR A 398 -13.03 10.92 -8.97
C THR A 398 -11.88 11.71 -9.58
N ILE A 399 -12.03 13.03 -9.66
CA ILE A 399 -10.98 13.91 -10.12
C ILE A 399 -10.79 15.06 -9.11
N ALA A 400 -9.53 15.31 -8.74
CA ALA A 400 -9.15 16.45 -7.93
C ALA A 400 -8.09 17.25 -8.68
N ILE A 401 -8.27 18.56 -8.75
CA ILE A 401 -7.36 19.47 -9.43
C ILE A 401 -6.95 20.56 -8.44
N LYS A 402 -5.65 20.82 -8.35
CA LYS A 402 -5.09 21.92 -7.57
C LYS A 402 -4.33 22.86 -8.51
N GLY A 403 -4.76 24.12 -8.59
CA GLY A 403 -4.14 25.09 -9.50
C GLY A 403 -4.80 26.45 -9.47
N ASN A 404 -4.50 27.30 -10.44
CA ASN A 404 -5.09 28.64 -10.52
C ASN A 404 -6.52 28.61 -11.06
N LYS A 405 -7.50 28.71 -10.17
CA LYS A 405 -8.96 28.66 -10.49
C LYS A 405 -9.37 29.64 -11.59
N LYS A 406 -8.75 30.80 -11.68
CA LYS A 406 -9.11 31.82 -12.71
C LYS A 406 -8.77 31.36 -14.12
N LYS A 407 -7.89 30.38 -14.26
CA LYS A 407 -7.41 29.85 -15.55
C LYS A 407 -7.94 28.45 -15.86
N ILE A 408 -8.65 27.82 -14.93
CA ILE A 408 -9.22 26.50 -15.09
C ILE A 408 -10.67 26.65 -15.58
N ASN A 409 -10.96 26.18 -16.78
CA ASN A 409 -12.30 26.17 -17.33
C ASN A 409 -13.03 24.88 -16.92
N ILE A 410 -13.72 24.92 -15.78
CA ILE A 410 -14.43 23.75 -15.24
C ILE A 410 -15.45 23.18 -16.25
N LYS A 411 -16.19 24.06 -16.94
CA LYS A 411 -17.20 23.61 -17.90
C LYS A 411 -16.57 22.84 -19.06
N ASN A 412 -15.45 23.33 -19.57
CA ASN A 412 -14.74 22.64 -20.64
C ASN A 412 -14.22 21.27 -20.17
N ILE A 413 -13.68 21.20 -18.96
CA ILE A 413 -13.25 19.93 -18.35
C ILE A 413 -14.43 18.96 -18.25
N GLU A 414 -15.59 19.41 -17.75
CA GLU A 414 -16.79 18.57 -17.64
C GLU A 414 -17.28 18.07 -19.00
N ASP A 415 -17.21 18.90 -20.03
CA ASP A 415 -17.61 18.51 -21.39
C ASP A 415 -16.63 17.47 -21.97
N VAL A 416 -15.33 17.62 -21.74
CA VAL A 416 -14.32 16.63 -22.13
C VAL A 416 -14.54 15.30 -21.39
N LEU A 417 -14.79 15.35 -20.07
CA LEU A 417 -15.00 14.15 -19.26
C LEU A 417 -16.21 13.32 -19.72
N LYS A 418 -17.26 13.96 -20.24
CA LYS A 418 -18.44 13.27 -20.82
C LYS A 418 -18.09 12.37 -21.99
N THR A 419 -17.00 12.68 -22.70
CA THR A 419 -16.57 11.88 -23.85
C THR A 419 -16.01 10.50 -23.46
N LEU A 420 -15.78 10.25 -22.17
CA LEU A 420 -15.37 8.94 -21.67
C LEU A 420 -16.47 7.87 -21.88
N ASP A 421 -17.75 8.25 -21.86
CA ASP A 421 -18.90 7.33 -21.92
C ASP A 421 -19.63 7.35 -23.28
N ILE A 422 -19.19 8.18 -24.25
CA ILE A 422 -19.89 8.35 -25.53
C ILE A 422 -19.86 7.10 -26.43
N TYR A 423 -18.94 6.18 -26.17
CA TYR A 423 -18.70 5.02 -27.03
C TYR A 423 -19.31 3.71 -26.50
N TYR A 424 -20.20 3.77 -25.50
CA TYR A 424 -20.81 2.57 -24.89
C TYR A 424 -22.28 2.74 -24.52
#